data_2c5b963a506dfb91d5777e3c89373d20
#
_entry.id   2c5b963a506dfb91d5777e3c89373d20
#
_cell.length_a   1.000
_cell.length_b   1.000
_cell.length_c   1.000
_cell.angle_alpha   90.00
_cell.angle_beta   90.00
_cell.angle_gamma   90.00
#
_symmetry.space_group_name_H-M   'P 1'
#
loop_
_entity.id
_entity.type
_entity.pdbx_description
1 polymer ?
#
loop_
_entity_poly.entity_id
_entity_poly.type
_entity_poly.pdbx_seq_one_letter_code
_entity_poly.pdbx_strand_id
1 'polypeptide(L)'
;MNNWKKKFIIIWSGQLFSILSSSIAQFAIVLWISLETGSAEVLSFATIAALLPQVVLGPFAGVFVDRWSRKWTMILADSFVALCSGIIALLFYLDVIEIWQIYLLLMLRSVGSAFHAPAMKSSIPLLAPEKELTRIASINQTIQALCNICGPVLG
;
A
#
# COMPACT_ATOMS: atom_id res chain seq x y z
N MET A 1 -15.79 -13.35 -23.42
CA MET A 1 -15.03 -13.27 -22.17
C MET A 1 -16.01 -13.27 -20.99
N ASN A 2 -15.88 -14.20 -20.04
CA ASN A 2 -16.75 -14.27 -18.88
C ASN A 2 -16.76 -12.94 -18.13
N ASN A 3 -17.92 -12.44 -17.71
CA ASN A 3 -18.08 -11.15 -17.03
C ASN A 3 -17.17 -10.96 -15.81
N TRP A 4 -16.80 -12.06 -15.11
CA TRP A 4 -15.90 -12.00 -13.96
C TRP A 4 -14.45 -11.65 -14.35
N LYS A 5 -13.94 -12.16 -15.48
CA LYS A 5 -12.58 -11.88 -15.97
C LYS A 5 -12.41 -10.40 -16.30
N LYS A 6 -13.41 -9.76 -16.91
CA LYS A 6 -13.38 -8.32 -17.20
C LYS A 6 -13.33 -7.50 -15.90
N LYS A 7 -14.19 -7.81 -14.95
CA LYS A 7 -14.20 -7.13 -13.64
C LYS A 7 -12.88 -7.33 -12.89
N PHE A 8 -12.36 -8.55 -12.93
CA PHE A 8 -11.08 -8.89 -12.33
C PHE A 8 -9.95 -8.05 -12.92
N ILE A 9 -9.80 -8.02 -14.26
CA ILE A 9 -8.74 -7.27 -14.94
C ILE A 9 -8.81 -5.77 -14.61
N ILE A 10 -10.01 -5.17 -14.61
CA ILE A 10 -10.18 -3.75 -14.31
C ILE A 10 -9.73 -3.44 -12.87
N ILE A 11 -10.17 -4.24 -11.89
CA ILE A 11 -9.79 -4.03 -10.49
C ILE A 11 -8.29 -4.24 -10.32
N TRP A 12 -7.73 -5.30 -10.91
CA TRP A 12 -6.32 -5.64 -10.77
C TRP A 12 -5.38 -4.68 -11.49
N SER A 13 -5.76 -4.15 -12.63
CA SER A 13 -4.96 -3.09 -13.27
C SER A 13 -4.88 -1.84 -12.38
N GLY A 14 -5.99 -1.42 -11.79
CA GLY A 14 -6.00 -0.31 -10.82
C GLY A 14 -5.11 -0.59 -9.60
N GLN A 15 -5.18 -1.81 -9.06
CA GLN A 15 -4.35 -2.24 -7.93
C GLN A 15 -2.85 -2.28 -8.29
N LEU A 16 -2.50 -2.74 -9.48
CA LEU A 16 -1.12 -2.73 -9.95
C LEU A 16 -0.53 -1.32 -9.94
N PHE A 17 -1.25 -0.35 -10.49
CA PHE A 17 -0.80 1.05 -10.48
C PHE A 17 -0.70 1.62 -9.06
N SER A 18 -1.66 1.32 -8.18
CA SER A 18 -1.64 1.75 -6.78
C SER A 18 -0.43 1.18 -6.02
N ILE A 19 -0.17 -0.12 -6.16
CA ILE A 19 0.96 -0.80 -5.51
C ILE A 19 2.28 -0.26 -6.04
N LEU A 20 2.42 -0.12 -7.36
CA LEU A 20 3.64 0.38 -7.99
C LEU A 20 3.94 1.82 -7.55
N SER A 21 2.96 2.71 -7.61
CA SER A 21 3.11 4.10 -7.15
C SER A 21 3.49 4.18 -5.67
N SER A 22 2.87 3.34 -4.82
CA SER A 22 3.21 3.26 -3.40
C SER A 22 4.63 2.75 -3.16
N SER A 23 5.09 1.78 -3.96
CA SER A 23 6.45 1.23 -3.89
C SER A 23 7.50 2.27 -4.28
N ILE A 24 7.26 3.01 -5.37
CA ILE A 24 8.12 4.12 -5.82
C ILE A 24 8.20 5.21 -4.74
N ALA A 25 7.05 5.65 -4.23
CA ALA A 25 7.00 6.66 -3.19
C ALA A 25 7.72 6.22 -1.90
N GLN A 26 7.56 4.97 -1.50
CA GLN A 26 8.25 4.42 -0.34
C GLN A 26 9.75 4.40 -0.53
N PHE A 27 10.23 3.99 -1.70
CA PHE A 27 11.66 3.98 -2.01
C PHE A 27 12.23 5.40 -2.05
N ALA A 28 11.55 6.35 -2.69
CA ALA A 28 11.97 7.75 -2.75
C ALA A 28 12.12 8.37 -1.34
N ILE A 29 11.18 8.08 -0.44
CA ILE A 29 11.24 8.55 0.95
C ILE A 29 12.45 7.94 1.69
N VAL A 30 12.66 6.63 1.54
CA VAL A 30 13.80 5.92 2.17
C VAL A 30 15.13 6.46 1.64
N LEU A 31 15.22 6.66 0.33
CA LEU A 31 16.42 7.21 -0.31
C LEU A 31 16.69 8.65 0.18
N TRP A 32 15.66 9.49 0.20
CA TRP A 32 15.79 10.87 0.68
C TRP A 32 16.26 10.92 2.13
N ILE A 33 15.64 10.16 3.04
CA ILE A 33 16.07 10.08 4.44
C ILE A 33 17.54 9.65 4.55
N SER A 34 17.92 8.66 3.76
CA SER A 34 19.29 8.14 3.77
C SER A 34 20.30 9.20 3.31
N LEU A 35 19.98 9.94 2.25
CA LEU A 35 20.87 10.98 1.71
C LEU A 35 20.91 12.24 2.58
N GLU A 36 19.77 12.66 3.12
CA GLU A 36 19.67 13.88 3.92
C GLU A 36 20.29 13.73 5.31
N THR A 37 20.06 12.59 5.95
CA THR A 37 20.46 12.42 7.35
C THR A 37 21.73 11.60 7.53
N GLY A 38 22.05 10.70 6.59
CA GLY A 38 23.14 9.72 6.74
C GLY A 38 23.00 8.82 7.98
N SER A 39 21.84 8.86 8.68
CA SER A 39 21.63 8.21 9.96
C SER A 39 20.84 6.92 9.82
N ALA A 40 21.46 5.80 10.19
CA ALA A 40 20.78 4.50 10.27
C ALA A 40 19.69 4.50 11.35
N GLU A 41 19.80 5.32 12.39
CA GLU A 41 18.81 5.44 13.45
C GLU A 41 17.51 6.08 12.89
N VAL A 42 17.63 7.20 12.18
CA VAL A 42 16.48 7.90 11.56
C VAL A 42 15.78 6.98 10.55
N LEU A 43 16.55 6.24 9.75
CA LEU A 43 16.00 5.27 8.79
C LEU A 43 15.28 4.11 9.50
N SER A 44 15.81 3.65 10.63
CA SER A 44 15.17 2.61 11.44
C SER A 44 13.84 3.07 12.01
N PHE A 45 13.75 4.29 12.55
CA PHE A 45 12.50 4.87 13.02
C PHE A 45 11.47 5.05 11.88
N ALA A 46 11.90 5.48 10.70
CA ALA A 46 11.02 5.56 9.54
C ALA A 46 10.45 4.18 9.14
N THR A 47 11.29 3.15 9.20
CA THR A 47 10.87 1.77 8.92
C THR A 47 9.88 1.27 9.97
N ILE A 48 10.11 1.53 11.24
CA ILE A 48 9.18 1.19 12.33
C ILE A 48 7.85 1.94 12.12
N ALA A 49 7.89 3.23 11.83
CA ALA A 49 6.69 4.03 11.56
C ALA A 49 5.87 3.48 10.38
N ALA A 50 6.55 3.00 9.33
CA ALA A 50 5.90 2.42 8.15
C ALA A 50 5.30 1.02 8.41
N LEU A 51 5.83 0.23 9.33
CA LEU A 51 5.42 -1.16 9.52
C LEU A 51 4.59 -1.39 10.78
N LEU A 52 4.89 -0.70 11.88
CA LEU A 52 4.29 -0.97 13.19
C LEU A 52 2.76 -0.89 13.18
N PRO A 53 2.12 0.18 12.64
CA PRO A 53 0.67 0.24 12.60
C PRO A 53 0.04 -0.92 11.83
N GLN A 54 0.62 -1.33 10.72
CA GLN A 54 0.11 -2.45 9.92
C GLN A 54 0.21 -3.77 10.67
N VAL A 55 1.30 -4.02 11.39
CA VAL A 55 1.51 -5.23 12.18
C VAL A 55 0.52 -5.29 13.34
N VAL A 56 0.33 -4.18 14.05
CA VAL A 56 -0.56 -4.09 15.22
C VAL A 56 -2.03 -4.14 14.79
N LEU A 57 -2.41 -3.38 13.77
CA LEU A 57 -3.81 -3.27 13.34
C LEU A 57 -4.26 -4.39 12.41
N GLY A 58 -3.33 -5.05 11.70
CA GLY A 58 -3.65 -6.08 10.72
C GLY A 58 -4.58 -7.18 11.21
N PRO A 59 -4.33 -7.81 12.37
CA PRO A 59 -5.23 -8.83 12.93
C PRO A 59 -6.64 -8.31 13.23
N PHE A 60 -6.74 -7.07 13.72
CA PHE A 60 -8.03 -6.43 14.02
C PHE A 60 -8.74 -5.97 12.75
N ALA A 61 -7.99 -5.42 11.79
CA ALA A 61 -8.52 -4.94 10.52
C ALA A 61 -9.27 -6.06 9.76
N GLY A 62 -8.78 -7.30 9.82
CA GLY A 62 -9.48 -8.45 9.22
C GLY A 62 -10.90 -8.62 9.75
N VAL A 63 -11.09 -8.55 11.07
CA VAL A 63 -12.41 -8.68 11.72
C VAL A 63 -13.36 -7.56 11.31
N PHE A 64 -12.87 -6.32 11.20
CA PHE A 64 -13.69 -5.19 10.77
C PHE A 64 -14.06 -5.27 9.29
N VAL A 65 -13.10 -5.64 8.44
CA VAL A 65 -13.30 -5.79 6.99
C VAL A 65 -14.35 -6.87 6.66
N ASP A 66 -14.43 -7.94 7.44
CA ASP A 66 -15.44 -8.98 7.23
C ASP A 66 -16.88 -8.48 7.49
N ARG A 67 -17.03 -7.44 8.31
CA ARG A 67 -18.32 -6.80 8.63
C ARG A 67 -18.67 -5.63 7.72
N TRP A 68 -17.67 -5.03 7.09
CA TRP A 68 -17.83 -3.84 6.25
C TRP A 68 -17.92 -4.19 4.76
N SER A 69 -18.37 -3.23 3.96
CA SER A 69 -18.31 -3.36 2.51
C SER A 69 -16.87 -3.32 2.02
N ARG A 70 -16.35 -4.46 1.58
CA ARG A 70 -14.98 -4.64 1.09
C ARG A 70 -14.57 -3.62 0.03
N LYS A 71 -15.53 -3.30 -0.87
CA LYS A 71 -15.33 -2.28 -1.92
C LYS A 71 -15.05 -0.91 -1.32
N TRP A 72 -15.90 -0.46 -0.37
CA TRP A 72 -15.73 0.85 0.25
C TRP A 72 -14.50 0.91 1.13
N THR A 73 -14.20 -0.16 1.84
CA THR A 73 -12.97 -0.25 2.64
C THR A 73 -11.72 -0.10 1.77
N MET A 74 -11.65 -0.76 0.61
CA MET A 74 -10.53 -0.62 -0.32
C MET A 74 -10.43 0.81 -0.86
N ILE A 75 -11.54 1.40 -1.32
CA ILE A 75 -11.56 2.76 -1.87
C ILE A 75 -11.12 3.78 -0.82
N LEU A 76 -11.65 3.69 0.39
CA LEU A 76 -11.31 4.61 1.47
C LEU A 76 -9.84 4.46 1.90
N ALA A 77 -9.36 3.22 2.02
CA ALA A 77 -7.97 2.94 2.36
C ALA A 77 -7.01 3.49 1.29
N ASP A 78 -7.27 3.21 0.00
CA ASP A 78 -6.45 3.73 -1.10
C ASP A 78 -6.50 5.26 -1.18
N SER A 79 -7.68 5.87 -1.01
CA SER A 79 -7.82 7.32 -1.00
C SER A 79 -7.06 7.96 0.16
N PHE A 80 -7.09 7.34 1.33
CA PHE A 80 -6.36 7.81 2.50
C PHE A 80 -4.84 7.72 2.30
N VAL A 81 -4.35 6.59 1.77
CA VAL A 81 -2.92 6.42 1.44
C VAL A 81 -2.49 7.42 0.36
N ALA A 82 -3.32 7.64 -0.66
CA ALA A 82 -3.06 8.62 -1.71
C ALA A 82 -3.00 10.05 -1.17
N LEU A 83 -3.92 10.41 -0.26
CA LEU A 83 -3.94 11.71 0.41
C LEU A 83 -2.64 11.93 1.21
N CYS A 84 -2.24 10.97 2.04
CA CYS A 84 -0.99 11.04 2.80
C CYS A 84 0.22 11.20 1.88
N SER A 85 0.24 10.44 0.77
CA SER A 85 1.33 10.54 -0.22
C SER A 85 1.34 11.90 -0.93
N GLY A 86 0.16 12.45 -1.23
CA GLY A 86 0.01 13.79 -1.80
C GLY A 86 0.49 14.90 -0.85
N ILE A 87 0.22 14.74 0.45
CA ILE A 87 0.73 15.68 1.48
C ILE A 87 2.26 15.60 1.55
N ILE A 88 2.86 14.41 1.53
CA ILE A 88 4.31 14.24 1.49
C ILE A 88 4.88 14.95 0.25
N ALA A 89 4.32 14.69 -0.93
CA ALA A 89 4.76 15.32 -2.18
C ALA A 89 4.65 16.86 -2.14
N LEU A 90 3.57 17.38 -1.55
CA LEU A 90 3.37 18.82 -1.38
C LEU A 90 4.41 19.43 -0.43
N LEU A 91 4.71 18.78 0.70
CA LEU A 91 5.72 19.24 1.65
C LEU A 91 7.11 19.25 1.02
N PHE A 92 7.44 18.25 0.20
CA PHE A 92 8.66 18.25 -0.61
C PHE A 92 8.69 19.38 -1.62
N TYR A 93 7.57 19.62 -2.32
CA TYR A 93 7.49 20.68 -3.32
C TYR A 93 7.65 22.09 -2.71
N LEU A 94 7.15 22.28 -1.49
CA LEU A 94 7.27 23.56 -0.76
C LEU A 94 8.61 23.71 -0.02
N ASP A 95 9.45 22.69 -0.04
CA ASP A 95 10.74 22.65 0.67
C ASP A 95 10.64 22.90 2.18
N VAL A 96 9.54 22.43 2.79
CA VAL A 96 9.24 22.59 4.22
C VAL A 96 9.12 21.25 4.95
N ILE A 97 9.61 20.16 4.32
CA ILE A 97 9.50 18.83 4.89
C ILE A 97 10.47 18.65 6.05
N GLU A 98 9.95 18.09 7.17
CA GLU A 98 10.73 17.72 8.34
C GLU A 98 10.61 16.22 8.63
N ILE A 99 11.61 15.63 9.27
CA ILE A 99 11.70 14.19 9.55
C ILE A 99 10.50 13.68 10.35
N TRP A 100 10.04 14.44 11.36
CA TRP A 100 8.90 14.03 12.17
C TRP A 100 7.58 13.98 11.37
N GLN A 101 7.42 14.86 10.36
CA GLN A 101 6.27 14.85 9.46
C GLN A 101 6.26 13.58 8.61
N ILE A 102 7.44 13.15 8.16
CA ILE A 102 7.60 11.89 7.42
C ILE A 102 7.18 10.71 8.30
N TYR A 103 7.66 10.64 9.55
CA TYR A 103 7.27 9.56 10.47
C TYR A 103 5.76 9.52 10.66
N LEU A 104 5.12 10.67 10.91
CA LEU A 104 3.68 10.75 11.09
C LEU A 104 2.92 10.29 9.85
N LEU A 105 3.31 10.76 8.66
CA LEU A 105 2.65 10.41 7.41
C LEU A 105 2.89 8.94 7.00
N LEU A 106 4.06 8.37 7.30
CA LEU A 106 4.32 6.95 7.13
C LEU A 106 3.45 6.10 8.05
N MET A 107 3.28 6.50 9.32
CA MET A 107 2.36 5.83 10.24
C MET A 107 0.91 5.86 9.73
N LEU A 108 0.44 7.01 9.28
CA LEU A 108 -0.92 7.16 8.73
C LEU A 108 -1.11 6.31 7.48
N ARG A 109 -0.15 6.30 6.54
CA ARG A 109 -0.18 5.42 5.37
C ARG A 109 -0.24 3.95 5.77
N SER A 110 0.52 3.56 6.78
CA SER A 110 0.55 2.20 7.31
C SER A 110 -0.81 1.77 7.88
N VAL A 111 -1.52 2.68 8.56
CA VAL A 111 -2.91 2.46 9.02
C VAL A 111 -3.82 2.16 7.82
N GLY A 112 -3.79 2.98 6.77
CA GLY A 112 -4.58 2.72 5.55
C GLY A 112 -4.27 1.35 4.93
N SER A 113 -2.99 1.01 4.82
CA SER A 113 -2.54 -0.28 4.28
C SER A 113 -2.98 -1.47 5.12
N ALA A 114 -3.09 -1.32 6.44
CA ALA A 114 -3.56 -2.36 7.36
C ALA A 114 -5.00 -2.81 7.05
N PHE A 115 -5.87 -1.90 6.60
CA PHE A 115 -7.25 -2.24 6.19
C PHE A 115 -7.35 -2.67 4.73
N HIS A 116 -6.52 -2.11 3.85
CA HIS A 116 -6.53 -2.44 2.43
C HIS A 116 -6.17 -3.91 2.16
N ALA A 117 -5.10 -4.42 2.77
CA ALA A 117 -4.59 -5.76 2.51
C ALA A 117 -5.62 -6.88 2.81
N PRO A 118 -6.31 -6.93 3.98
CA PRO A 118 -7.33 -7.93 4.23
C PRO A 118 -8.58 -7.72 3.36
N ALA A 119 -8.98 -6.47 3.06
CA ALA A 119 -10.12 -6.18 2.18
C ALA A 119 -9.89 -6.72 0.76
N MET A 120 -8.70 -6.55 0.21
CA MET A 120 -8.33 -7.10 -1.08
C MET A 120 -8.35 -8.62 -1.07
N LYS A 121 -7.71 -9.27 -0.09
CA LYS A 121 -7.67 -10.74 0.02
C LYS A 121 -9.07 -11.34 0.14
N SER A 122 -9.95 -10.75 0.94
CA SER A 122 -11.32 -11.22 1.14
C SER A 122 -12.25 -10.96 -0.06
N SER A 123 -11.86 -10.06 -0.98
CA SER A 123 -12.62 -9.78 -2.20
C SER A 123 -12.39 -10.81 -3.31
N ILE A 124 -11.27 -11.52 -3.31
CA ILE A 124 -10.90 -12.49 -4.34
C ILE A 124 -11.93 -13.62 -4.50
N PRO A 125 -12.35 -14.33 -3.41
CA PRO A 125 -13.30 -15.43 -3.52
C PRO A 125 -14.70 -15.00 -4.02
N LEU A 126 -15.04 -13.72 -3.88
CA LEU A 126 -16.32 -13.19 -4.37
C LEU A 126 -16.30 -12.85 -5.86
N LEU A 127 -15.13 -12.62 -6.43
CA LEU A 127 -14.96 -12.19 -7.81
C LEU A 127 -14.63 -13.34 -8.75
N ALA A 128 -14.04 -14.42 -8.25
CA ALA A 128 -13.51 -15.50 -9.07
C ALA A 128 -14.04 -16.88 -8.62
N PRO A 129 -14.19 -17.83 -9.57
CA PRO A 129 -14.52 -19.21 -9.26
C PRO A 129 -13.44 -19.87 -8.39
N GLU A 130 -13.82 -20.80 -7.51
CA GLU A 130 -12.91 -21.52 -6.60
C GLU A 130 -11.69 -22.13 -7.32
N LYS A 131 -11.92 -22.68 -8.51
CA LYS A 131 -10.88 -23.32 -9.34
C LYS A 131 -9.75 -22.37 -9.77
N GLU A 132 -10.00 -21.05 -9.78
CA GLU A 132 -9.03 -20.03 -10.19
C GLU A 132 -8.35 -19.32 -9.02
N LEU A 133 -8.78 -19.56 -7.78
CA LEU A 133 -8.30 -18.81 -6.59
C LEU A 133 -6.78 -18.95 -6.40
N THR A 134 -6.24 -20.15 -6.54
CA THR A 134 -4.80 -20.40 -6.40
C THR A 134 -4.00 -19.64 -7.45
N ARG A 135 -4.48 -19.64 -8.71
CA ARG A 135 -3.85 -18.92 -9.81
C ARG A 135 -3.85 -17.41 -9.57
N ILE A 136 -4.98 -16.88 -9.09
CA ILE A 136 -5.11 -15.46 -8.77
C ILE A 136 -4.20 -15.06 -7.62
N ALA A 137 -4.11 -15.89 -6.58
CA ALA A 137 -3.19 -15.66 -5.47
C ALA A 137 -1.72 -15.63 -5.92
N SER A 138 -1.33 -16.52 -6.81
CA SER A 138 0.02 -16.56 -7.41
C SER A 138 0.29 -15.30 -8.25
N ILE A 139 -0.67 -14.87 -9.07
CA ILE A 139 -0.56 -13.63 -9.87
C ILE A 139 -0.38 -12.42 -8.94
N ASN A 140 -1.14 -12.34 -7.85
CA ASN A 140 -1.01 -11.26 -6.88
C ASN A 140 0.37 -11.20 -6.24
N GLN A 141 0.89 -12.35 -5.81
CA GLN A 141 2.23 -12.41 -5.22
C GLN A 141 3.31 -12.01 -6.24
N THR A 142 3.16 -12.44 -7.49
CA THR A 142 4.06 -12.06 -8.57
C THR A 142 4.03 -10.56 -8.82
N ILE A 143 2.83 -9.95 -8.88
CA ILE A 143 2.67 -8.51 -9.05
C ILE A 143 3.33 -7.75 -7.89
N GLN A 144 3.08 -8.15 -6.65
CA GLN A 144 3.71 -7.52 -5.49
C GLN A 144 5.24 -7.63 -5.52
N ALA A 145 5.76 -8.81 -5.84
CA ALA A 145 7.19 -9.01 -5.96
C ALA A 145 7.81 -8.14 -7.06
N LEU A 146 7.17 -8.07 -8.22
CA LEU A 146 7.60 -7.20 -9.33
C LEU A 146 7.57 -5.72 -8.93
N CYS A 147 6.50 -5.25 -8.30
CA CYS A 147 6.39 -3.86 -7.84
C CYS A 147 7.47 -3.51 -6.81
N ASN A 148 7.80 -4.44 -5.90
CA ASN A 148 8.86 -4.26 -4.90
C ASN A 148 10.26 -4.21 -5.53
N ILE A 149 10.46 -4.88 -6.66
CA ILE A 149 11.74 -4.83 -7.42
C ILE A 149 11.77 -3.58 -8.30
N CYS A 150 10.68 -3.29 -9.02
CA CYS A 150 10.62 -2.17 -9.94
C CYS A 150 10.55 -0.81 -9.22
N GLY A 151 9.97 -0.74 -8.01
CA GLY A 151 9.90 0.48 -7.23
C GLY A 151 11.27 1.16 -7.08
N PRO A 152 12.29 0.46 -6.54
CA PRO A 152 13.65 0.97 -6.42
C PRO A 152 14.36 1.29 -7.73
N VAL A 153 13.95 0.68 -8.84
CA VAL A 153 14.57 0.91 -10.17
C VAL A 153 14.00 2.16 -10.85
N LEU A 154 12.75 2.51 -10.53
CA LEU A 154 12.01 3.62 -11.14
C LEU A 154 12.00 4.89 -10.28
N GLY A 155 12.30 4.80 -8.98
CA GLY A 155 12.37 5.93 -8.04
C GLY A 155 13.79 6.43 -7.86
#